data_2766779c5530a70f956f39ecee93c8a7
#
_entry.id   2766779c5530a70f956f39ecee93c8a7
#
_cell.length_a   1.000
_cell.length_b   1.000
_cell.length_c   1.000
_cell.angle_alpha   90.00
_cell.angle_beta   90.00
_cell.angle_gamma   90.00
#
_symmetry.space_group_name_H-M   'P 1'
#
loop_
_entity.id
_entity.type
_entity.pdbx_description
1 polymer ?
#
loop_
_entity_poly.entity_id
_entity_poly.type
_entity_poly.pdbx_seq_one_letter_code
_entity_poly.pdbx_strand_id
1 'polypeptide(L)'
;MSTKVDINVVNELNKQVANWNVLYVKLHNFHWYVKGPQFFTLHTKFEELYTEAANYIDELAERILALKGQPLATMKEYLEVSTIEESTSNETAEEMVQILVNDYSTVISELKEGMNIAAEAGDETTADMFLAIHTVLEKHVWMLSAFSK
;
A
#
# COMPACT_ATOMS: atom_id res chain seq x y z
N MET A 1 -15.48 15.50 -26.70
CA MET A 1 -14.47 15.66 -25.64
C MET A 1 -13.49 14.51 -25.69
N SER A 2 -12.22 14.84 -25.68
CA SER A 2 -11.19 13.81 -25.67
C SER A 2 -11.15 13.12 -24.31
N THR A 3 -11.13 11.78 -24.32
CA THR A 3 -11.00 10.97 -23.12
C THR A 3 -9.58 10.41 -23.02
N LYS A 4 -8.61 11.28 -23.34
CA LYS A 4 -7.21 10.86 -23.31
C LYS A 4 -6.78 10.46 -21.91
N VAL A 5 -6.21 9.26 -21.81
CA VAL A 5 -5.69 8.74 -20.54
C VAL A 5 -4.44 9.52 -20.15
N ASP A 6 -4.37 9.97 -18.90
CA ASP A 6 -3.14 10.56 -18.37
C ASP A 6 -2.27 9.42 -17.84
N ILE A 7 -1.24 9.09 -18.61
CA ILE A 7 -0.38 7.96 -18.29
C ILE A 7 0.39 8.17 -16.98
N ASN A 8 0.70 9.42 -16.64
CA ASN A 8 1.43 9.69 -15.38
C ASN A 8 0.58 9.37 -14.18
N VAL A 9 -0.71 9.73 -14.20
CA VAL A 9 -1.64 9.41 -13.13
C VAL A 9 -1.85 7.91 -13.04
N VAL A 10 -2.04 7.24 -14.16
CA VAL A 10 -2.23 5.79 -14.20
C VAL A 10 -0.99 5.06 -13.66
N ASN A 11 0.20 5.54 -14.00
CA ASN A 11 1.44 4.93 -13.50
C ASN A 11 1.56 5.04 -11.98
N GLU A 12 1.16 6.19 -11.40
CA GLU A 12 1.18 6.35 -9.94
C GLU A 12 0.16 5.43 -9.28
N LEU A 13 -1.01 5.28 -9.85
CA LEU A 13 -2.02 4.35 -9.36
C LEU A 13 -1.52 2.90 -9.45
N ASN A 14 -0.92 2.51 -10.56
CA ASN A 14 -0.41 1.15 -10.75
C ASN A 14 0.76 0.83 -9.82
N LYS A 15 1.59 1.81 -9.51
CA LYS A 15 2.64 1.63 -8.51
C LYS A 15 2.01 1.21 -7.18
N GLN A 16 0.93 1.86 -6.79
CA GLN A 16 0.25 1.54 -5.54
C GLN A 16 -0.50 0.21 -5.62
N VAL A 17 -1.10 -0.13 -6.76
CA VAL A 17 -1.69 -1.46 -6.93
C VAL A 17 -0.65 -2.55 -6.70
N ALA A 18 0.54 -2.39 -7.27
CA ALA A 18 1.63 -3.34 -7.09
C ALA A 18 2.08 -3.39 -5.63
N ASN A 19 2.30 -2.24 -5.01
CA ASN A 19 2.74 -2.17 -3.62
C ASN A 19 1.76 -2.83 -2.66
N TRP A 20 0.46 -2.55 -2.83
CA TRP A 20 -0.55 -3.11 -1.94
C TRP A 20 -0.72 -4.61 -2.13
N ASN A 21 -0.51 -5.14 -3.33
CA ASN A 21 -0.52 -6.58 -3.56
C ASN A 21 0.67 -7.26 -2.86
N VAL A 22 1.85 -6.67 -2.92
CA VAL A 22 3.03 -7.20 -2.22
C VAL A 22 2.81 -7.10 -0.70
N LEU A 23 2.30 -5.97 -0.21
CA LEU A 23 1.98 -5.80 1.22
C LEU A 23 0.91 -6.78 1.68
N TYR A 24 -0.09 -7.06 0.85
CA TYR A 24 -1.15 -8.00 1.18
C TYR A 24 -0.56 -9.38 1.49
N VAL A 25 0.32 -9.87 0.62
CA VAL A 25 0.99 -11.16 0.83
C VAL A 25 1.93 -11.09 2.04
N LYS A 26 2.70 -10.02 2.15
CA LYS A 26 3.65 -9.81 3.24
C LYS A 26 2.96 -9.78 4.60
N LEU A 27 1.82 -9.10 4.68
CA LEU A 27 1.03 -9.03 5.91
C LEU A 27 0.45 -10.39 6.31
N HIS A 28 0.05 -11.21 5.32
CA HIS A 28 -0.35 -12.59 5.59
C HIS A 28 0.83 -13.41 6.13
N ASN A 29 2.01 -13.23 5.54
CA ASN A 29 3.22 -13.90 6.00
C ASN A 29 3.49 -13.54 7.47
N PHE A 30 3.44 -12.27 7.81
CA PHE A 30 3.65 -11.81 9.18
C PHE A 30 2.56 -12.32 10.12
N HIS A 31 1.31 -12.29 9.68
CA HIS A 31 0.17 -12.76 10.45
C HIS A 31 0.34 -14.25 10.84
N TRP A 32 0.85 -15.06 9.92
CA TRP A 32 1.05 -16.49 10.16
C TRP A 32 2.34 -16.81 10.91
N TYR A 33 3.41 -16.05 10.67
CA TYR A 33 4.72 -16.38 11.22
C TYR A 33 5.10 -15.67 12.51
N VAL A 34 4.35 -14.66 12.93
CA VAL A 34 4.65 -13.93 14.17
C VAL A 34 4.65 -14.89 15.36
N LYS A 35 5.59 -14.68 16.29
CA LYS A 35 5.74 -15.50 17.50
C LYS A 35 6.09 -14.60 18.67
N GLY A 36 5.91 -15.13 19.87
CA GLY A 36 6.37 -14.50 21.09
C GLY A 36 5.28 -13.88 21.92
N PRO A 37 5.66 -13.06 22.93
CA PRO A 37 4.69 -12.53 23.91
C PRO A 37 3.58 -11.68 23.29
N GLN A 38 3.81 -11.08 22.14
CA GLN A 38 2.84 -10.20 21.49
C GLN A 38 2.10 -10.89 20.34
N PHE A 39 2.12 -12.23 20.31
CA PHE A 39 1.50 -12.97 19.22
C PHE A 39 0.04 -12.57 18.98
N PHE A 40 -0.78 -12.60 20.00
CA PHE A 40 -2.22 -12.36 19.85
C PHE A 40 -2.49 -10.93 19.36
N THR A 41 -1.75 -9.97 19.88
CA THR A 41 -1.90 -8.57 19.48
C THR A 41 -1.49 -8.35 18.02
N LEU A 42 -0.32 -8.86 17.64
CA LEU A 42 0.22 -8.65 16.29
C LEU A 42 -0.50 -9.49 15.25
N HIS A 43 -0.84 -10.73 15.57
CA HIS A 43 -1.60 -11.61 14.69
C HIS A 43 -2.89 -10.92 14.24
N THR A 44 -3.64 -10.37 15.21
CA THR A 44 -4.87 -9.64 14.95
C THR A 44 -4.61 -8.32 14.18
N LYS A 45 -3.55 -7.60 14.58
CA LYS A 45 -3.23 -6.33 13.91
C LYS A 45 -2.86 -6.55 12.45
N PHE A 46 -2.06 -7.56 12.17
CA PHE A 46 -1.68 -7.86 10.79
C PHE A 46 -2.89 -8.26 9.94
N GLU A 47 -3.86 -8.94 10.54
CA GLU A 47 -5.11 -9.27 9.87
C GLU A 47 -5.90 -8.01 9.50
N GLU A 48 -6.01 -7.06 10.42
CA GLU A 48 -6.67 -5.77 10.14
C GLU A 48 -5.99 -5.06 8.98
N LEU A 49 -4.66 -5.09 8.97
CA LEU A 49 -3.88 -4.41 7.94
C LEU A 49 -4.02 -5.08 6.57
N TYR A 50 -4.03 -6.41 6.48
CA TYR A 50 -4.19 -7.04 5.17
C TYR A 50 -5.62 -6.92 4.65
N THR A 51 -6.60 -6.87 5.54
CA THR A 51 -7.98 -6.65 5.14
C THR A 51 -8.13 -5.26 4.52
N GLU A 52 -7.50 -4.26 5.13
CA GLU A 52 -7.48 -2.90 4.59
C GLU A 52 -6.74 -2.84 3.26
N ALA A 53 -5.60 -3.56 3.15
CA ALA A 53 -4.84 -3.64 1.91
C ALA A 53 -5.69 -4.18 0.75
N ALA A 54 -6.51 -5.19 1.01
CA ALA A 54 -7.40 -5.76 0.00
C ALA A 54 -8.38 -4.70 -0.54
N ASN A 55 -8.90 -3.86 0.34
CA ASN A 55 -9.81 -2.78 -0.08
C ASN A 55 -9.09 -1.74 -0.94
N TYR A 56 -7.86 -1.38 -0.58
CA TYR A 56 -7.07 -0.43 -1.38
C TYR A 56 -6.75 -0.98 -2.77
N ILE A 57 -6.42 -2.26 -2.87
CA ILE A 57 -6.15 -2.91 -4.15
C ILE A 57 -7.35 -2.73 -5.08
N ASP A 58 -8.53 -3.05 -4.59
CA ASP A 58 -9.75 -2.99 -5.37
C ASP A 58 -10.09 -1.56 -5.79
N GLU A 59 -10.06 -0.63 -4.84
CA GLU A 59 -10.38 0.78 -5.10
C GLU A 59 -9.43 1.39 -6.13
N LEU A 60 -8.12 1.13 -5.99
CA LEU A 60 -7.12 1.70 -6.88
C LEU A 60 -7.23 1.12 -8.30
N ALA A 61 -7.43 -0.19 -8.40
CA ALA A 61 -7.59 -0.84 -9.70
C ALA A 61 -8.85 -0.34 -10.42
N GLU A 62 -9.94 -0.18 -9.69
CA GLU A 62 -11.19 0.32 -10.27
C GLU A 62 -11.09 1.78 -10.67
N ARG A 63 -10.30 2.57 -9.91
CA ARG A 63 -10.04 3.96 -10.31
C ARG A 63 -9.30 4.02 -11.65
N ILE A 64 -8.32 3.14 -11.85
CA ILE A 64 -7.60 3.05 -13.13
C ILE A 64 -8.58 2.75 -14.27
N LEU A 65 -9.50 1.80 -14.06
CA LEU A 65 -10.50 1.47 -15.07
C LEU A 65 -11.43 2.63 -15.37
N ALA A 66 -11.82 3.38 -14.33
CA ALA A 66 -12.66 4.57 -14.49
C ALA A 66 -11.95 5.64 -15.31
N LEU A 67 -10.62 5.71 -15.23
CA LEU A 67 -9.79 6.62 -16.01
C LEU A 67 -9.48 6.09 -17.41
N LYS A 68 -10.03 4.92 -17.79
CA LYS A 68 -9.79 4.25 -19.06
C LYS A 68 -8.37 3.72 -19.20
N GLY A 69 -7.68 3.55 -18.08
CA GLY A 69 -6.37 2.90 -18.04
C GLY A 69 -6.50 1.41 -17.83
N GLN A 70 -5.37 0.76 -17.66
CA GLN A 70 -5.31 -0.68 -17.49
C GLN A 70 -4.55 -1.02 -16.21
N PRO A 71 -5.25 -1.60 -15.19
CA PRO A 71 -4.56 -1.96 -13.96
C PRO A 71 -3.68 -3.19 -14.17
N LEU A 72 -2.54 -3.19 -13.47
CA LEU A 72 -1.71 -4.39 -13.37
C LEU A 72 -2.54 -5.49 -12.68
N ALA A 73 -2.42 -6.72 -13.16
CA ALA A 73 -3.28 -7.80 -12.67
C ALA A 73 -2.60 -9.17 -12.64
N THR A 74 -1.27 -9.22 -12.59
CA THR A 74 -0.52 -10.48 -12.45
C THR A 74 0.54 -10.33 -11.36
N MET A 75 0.87 -11.43 -10.70
CA MET A 75 1.91 -11.43 -9.67
C MET A 75 3.25 -10.96 -10.21
N LYS A 76 3.59 -11.37 -11.42
CA LYS A 76 4.84 -10.96 -12.06
C LYS A 76 4.90 -9.42 -12.22
N GLU A 77 3.83 -8.82 -12.70
CA GLU A 77 3.75 -7.38 -12.86
C GLU A 77 3.89 -6.66 -11.50
N TYR A 78 3.24 -7.18 -10.48
CA TYR A 78 3.33 -6.59 -9.15
C TYR A 78 4.77 -6.59 -8.64
N LEU A 79 5.47 -7.70 -8.80
CA LEU A 79 6.85 -7.80 -8.33
C LEU A 79 7.81 -6.93 -9.14
N GLU A 80 7.54 -6.75 -10.42
CA GLU A 80 8.36 -5.89 -11.27
C GLU A 80 8.20 -4.41 -10.96
N VAL A 81 7.00 -3.98 -10.58
CA VAL A 81 6.67 -2.55 -10.39
C VAL A 81 6.77 -2.12 -8.93
N SER A 82 6.53 -3.03 -7.99
CA SER A 82 6.50 -2.70 -6.56
C SER A 82 7.83 -2.14 -6.06
N THR A 83 7.73 -1.14 -5.19
CA THR A 83 8.87 -0.60 -4.44
C THR A 83 8.98 -1.21 -3.05
N ILE A 84 8.06 -2.12 -2.71
CA ILE A 84 8.03 -2.83 -1.43
C ILE A 84 8.58 -4.22 -1.65
N GLU A 85 9.51 -4.65 -0.79
CA GLU A 85 10.11 -5.98 -0.87
C GLU A 85 9.28 -7.02 -0.14
N GLU A 86 9.37 -8.26 -0.59
CA GLU A 86 8.70 -9.39 0.05
C GLU A 86 9.34 -9.70 1.40
N SER A 87 8.59 -10.41 2.27
CA SER A 87 9.14 -10.95 3.51
C SER A 87 10.21 -12.01 3.23
N THR A 88 11.19 -12.10 4.11
CA THR A 88 12.19 -13.19 4.07
C THR A 88 11.70 -14.44 4.78
N SER A 89 10.56 -14.36 5.48
CA SER A 89 9.98 -15.41 6.32
C SER A 89 10.82 -15.72 7.57
N ASN A 90 11.77 -14.86 7.92
CA ASN A 90 12.66 -15.06 9.07
C ASN A 90 12.63 -13.90 10.06
N GLU A 91 11.74 -12.94 9.89
CA GLU A 91 11.67 -11.76 10.74
C GLU A 91 11.15 -12.09 12.14
N THR A 92 11.72 -11.42 13.15
CA THR A 92 11.16 -11.44 14.51
C THR A 92 9.95 -10.52 14.58
N ALA A 93 9.17 -10.61 15.65
CA ALA A 93 8.02 -9.72 15.86
C ALA A 93 8.41 -8.25 15.78
N GLU A 94 9.50 -7.87 16.45
CA GLU A 94 9.99 -6.48 16.44
C GLU A 94 10.42 -6.05 15.02
N GLU A 95 11.08 -6.96 14.31
CA GLU A 95 11.50 -6.68 12.94
C GLU A 95 10.30 -6.49 12.01
N MET A 96 9.27 -7.32 12.17
CA MET A 96 8.03 -7.20 11.39
C MET A 96 7.41 -5.81 11.54
N VAL A 97 7.29 -5.34 12.78
CA VAL A 97 6.71 -4.02 13.06
C VAL A 97 7.57 -2.92 12.45
N GLN A 98 8.89 -2.99 12.62
CA GLN A 98 9.80 -1.98 12.07
C GLN A 98 9.78 -1.97 10.54
N ILE A 99 9.72 -3.15 9.91
CA ILE A 99 9.63 -3.27 8.46
C ILE A 99 8.34 -2.59 7.96
N LEU A 100 7.23 -2.82 8.64
CA LEU A 100 5.96 -2.19 8.24
C LEU A 100 6.00 -0.68 8.41
N VAL A 101 6.65 -0.17 9.47
CA VAL A 101 6.85 1.27 9.64
C VAL A 101 7.59 1.82 8.41
N ASN A 102 8.66 1.14 8.01
CA ASN A 102 9.46 1.56 6.85
C ASN A 102 8.67 1.45 5.55
N ASP A 103 7.96 0.34 5.34
CA ASP A 103 7.16 0.13 4.13
C ASP A 103 6.05 1.17 4.00
N TYR A 104 5.32 1.40 5.09
CA TYR A 104 4.23 2.38 5.08
C TYR A 104 4.76 3.79 4.90
N SER A 105 5.95 4.09 5.46
CA SER A 105 6.59 5.40 5.25
C SER A 105 6.96 5.61 3.79
N THR A 106 7.42 4.56 3.12
CA THR A 106 7.70 4.60 1.68
C THR A 106 6.42 4.89 0.89
N VAL A 107 5.35 4.17 1.20
CA VAL A 107 4.06 4.38 0.52
C VAL A 107 3.53 5.79 0.77
N ILE A 108 3.65 6.30 2.00
CA ILE A 108 3.24 7.67 2.35
C ILE A 108 3.94 8.68 1.44
N SER A 109 5.26 8.55 1.26
CA SER A 109 6.02 9.44 0.38
C SER A 109 5.56 9.35 -1.06
N GLU A 110 5.29 8.13 -1.53
CA GLU A 110 4.83 7.91 -2.90
C GLU A 110 3.42 8.45 -3.14
N LEU A 111 2.55 8.31 -2.15
CA LEU A 111 1.20 8.88 -2.23
C LEU A 111 1.25 10.40 -2.31
N LYS A 112 2.18 11.03 -1.57
CA LYS A 112 2.36 12.48 -1.61
C LYS A 112 2.78 12.94 -3.00
N GLU A 113 3.73 12.23 -3.61
CA GLU A 113 4.15 12.49 -4.98
C GLU A 113 3.00 12.26 -5.96
N GLY A 114 2.26 11.17 -5.78
CA GLY A 114 1.09 10.86 -6.61
C GLY A 114 0.01 11.93 -6.52
N MET A 115 -0.21 12.51 -5.34
CA MET A 115 -1.15 13.62 -5.17
C MET A 115 -0.75 14.82 -6.01
N ASN A 116 0.54 15.15 -6.01
CA ASN A 116 1.05 16.28 -6.79
C ASN A 116 0.89 16.03 -8.29
N ILE A 117 1.20 14.82 -8.75
CA ILE A 117 1.05 14.43 -10.15
C ILE A 117 -0.42 14.50 -10.59
N ALA A 118 -1.31 13.99 -9.76
CA ALA A 118 -2.74 14.02 -10.04
C ALA A 118 -3.28 15.44 -10.08
N ALA A 119 -2.84 16.29 -9.14
CA ALA A 119 -3.24 17.68 -9.09
C ALA A 119 -2.79 18.44 -10.34
N GLU A 120 -1.56 18.21 -10.79
CA GLU A 120 -1.04 18.83 -12.01
C GLU A 120 -1.82 18.41 -13.27
N ALA A 121 -2.35 17.17 -13.24
CA ALA A 121 -3.17 16.65 -14.34
C ALA A 121 -4.63 17.12 -14.24
N GLY A 122 -4.99 17.85 -13.19
CA GLY A 122 -6.37 18.28 -12.96
C GLY A 122 -7.27 17.14 -12.43
N ASP A 123 -6.67 16.04 -11.96
CA ASP A 123 -7.40 14.89 -11.45
C ASP A 123 -7.50 14.96 -9.92
N GLU A 124 -8.40 15.83 -9.46
CA GLU A 124 -8.59 16.01 -8.03
C GLU A 124 -9.17 14.77 -7.35
N THR A 125 -9.95 13.98 -8.08
CA THR A 125 -10.55 12.76 -7.55
C THR A 125 -9.47 11.73 -7.17
N THR A 126 -8.48 11.54 -8.04
CA THR A 126 -7.35 10.65 -7.72
C THR A 126 -6.50 11.23 -6.60
N ALA A 127 -6.25 12.54 -6.63
CA ALA A 127 -5.50 13.21 -5.54
C ALA A 127 -6.20 13.00 -4.19
N ASP A 128 -7.52 13.13 -4.16
CA ASP A 128 -8.31 12.93 -2.93
C ASP A 128 -8.26 11.48 -2.45
N MET A 129 -8.31 10.53 -3.38
CA MET A 129 -8.18 9.11 -3.05
C MET A 129 -6.83 8.82 -2.39
N PHE A 130 -5.74 9.34 -2.97
CA PHE A 130 -4.41 9.21 -2.39
C PHE A 130 -4.32 9.90 -1.02
N LEU A 131 -4.94 11.06 -0.87
CA LEU A 131 -4.95 11.79 0.39
C LEU A 131 -5.63 10.97 1.50
N ALA A 132 -6.75 10.32 1.19
CA ALA A 132 -7.46 9.50 2.17
C ALA A 132 -6.60 8.34 2.66
N ILE A 133 -5.92 7.66 1.76
CA ILE A 133 -5.02 6.55 2.12
C ILE A 133 -3.83 7.09 2.93
N HIS A 134 -3.24 8.18 2.48
CA HIS A 134 -2.12 8.85 3.15
C HIS A 134 -2.44 9.14 4.61
N THR A 135 -3.62 9.69 4.87
CA THR A 135 -4.06 10.04 6.22
C THR A 135 -4.12 8.80 7.12
N VAL A 136 -4.68 7.71 6.61
CA VAL A 136 -4.79 6.46 7.38
C VAL A 136 -3.41 5.88 7.67
N LEU A 137 -2.50 5.91 6.69
CA LEU A 137 -1.15 5.34 6.85
C LEU A 137 -0.32 6.13 7.85
N GLU A 138 -0.47 7.44 7.92
CA GLU A 138 0.23 8.24 8.93
C GLU A 138 -0.17 7.79 10.33
N LYS A 139 -1.44 7.49 10.54
CA LYS A 139 -1.92 6.97 11.81
C LYS A 139 -1.33 5.58 12.10
N HIS A 140 -1.27 4.71 11.11
CA HIS A 140 -0.67 3.38 11.27
C HIS A 140 0.81 3.48 11.64
N VAL A 141 1.56 4.36 10.99
CA VAL A 141 2.98 4.55 11.29
C VAL A 141 3.16 5.02 12.72
N TRP A 142 2.34 5.96 13.17
CA TRP A 142 2.37 6.42 14.56
C TRP A 142 2.12 5.26 15.53
N MET A 143 1.06 4.49 15.31
CA MET A 143 0.69 3.40 16.21
C MET A 143 1.73 2.27 16.22
N LEU A 144 2.21 1.88 15.03
CA LEU A 144 3.22 0.83 14.94
C LEU A 144 4.55 1.27 15.56
N SER A 145 4.93 2.53 15.40
CA SER A 145 6.14 3.08 16.01
C SER A 145 6.03 3.09 17.54
N ALA A 146 4.86 3.40 18.05
CA ALA A 146 4.61 3.42 19.50
C ALA A 146 4.70 2.01 20.11
N PHE A 147 4.32 1.00 19.35
CA PHE A 147 4.38 -0.40 19.80
C PHE A 147 5.83 -0.83 20.12
N SER A 148 6.80 -0.31 19.37
CA SER A 148 8.20 -0.71 19.48
C SER A 148 8.97 -0.02 20.61
N LYS A 149 8.32 0.81 21.40
CA LYS A 149 8.97 1.63 22.43
C LYS A 149 8.64 1.17 23.84
#